data_e491ab9315b9288c522dc67dcce0b0cf
#
_entry.id   e491ab9315b9288c522dc67dcce0b0cf
#
_cell.length_a   1.000
_cell.length_b   1.000
_cell.length_c   1.000
_cell.angle_alpha   90.00
_cell.angle_beta   90.00
_cell.angle_gamma   90.00
#
_symmetry.space_group_name_H-M   'P 1'
#
loop_
_entity.id
_entity.type
_entity.pdbx_description
1 polymer ?
#
loop_
_entity_poly.entity_id
_entity_poly.type
_entity_poly.pdbx_seq_one_letter_code
_entity_poly.pdbx_strand_id
1 'polypeptide(L)'
;MKILVVDDEKDVQVLFEQRFRKEIRNKEMEFAFAYSGEDALKYLGDLSHEAVLILSDINMPGMSGLELLRHIKEKHKVQPPLVMMITAYGDAENYNTAMKLGADDFLTKPLEFSLLKEKLKSIH
;
A
#
# COMPACT_ATOMS: atom_id res chain seq x y z
N MET A 1 12.77 -3.96 -5.32
CA MET A 1 11.35 -3.52 -5.30
C MET A 1 11.15 -2.53 -4.17
N LYS A 2 10.58 -1.41 -4.46
CA LYS A 2 10.28 -0.38 -3.46
C LYS A 2 8.79 -0.35 -3.15
N ILE A 3 8.44 -0.40 -1.88
CA ILE A 3 7.07 -0.51 -1.41
C ILE A 3 6.78 0.60 -0.40
N LEU A 4 5.74 1.39 -0.67
CA LEU A 4 5.26 2.40 0.28
C LEU A 4 4.09 1.82 1.05
N VAL A 5 4.22 1.73 2.38
CA VAL A 5 3.16 1.25 3.26
C VAL A 5 2.48 2.45 3.90
N VAL A 6 1.17 2.57 3.73
CA VAL A 6 0.38 3.68 4.26
C VAL A 6 -0.60 3.14 5.29
N ASP A 7 -0.39 3.50 6.55
CA ASP A 7 -1.23 3.05 7.67
C ASP A 7 -1.03 4.04 8.81
N ASP A 8 -2.11 4.42 9.48
CA ASP A 8 -2.03 5.38 10.59
C ASP A 8 -1.48 4.77 11.88
N GLU A 9 -1.37 3.46 11.95
CA GLU A 9 -0.79 2.77 13.10
C GLU A 9 0.72 2.65 12.96
N LYS A 10 1.45 3.31 13.85
CA LYS A 10 2.92 3.35 13.76
C LYS A 10 3.59 1.99 14.01
N ASP A 11 2.90 1.09 14.72
CA ASP A 11 3.42 -0.25 14.98
C ASP A 11 3.58 -1.07 13.69
N VAL A 12 2.93 -0.67 12.62
CA VAL A 12 3.00 -1.34 11.32
C VAL A 12 4.45 -1.36 10.81
N GLN A 13 5.20 -0.28 11.00
CA GLN A 13 6.58 -0.23 10.56
C GLN A 13 7.42 -1.35 11.19
N VAL A 14 7.34 -1.47 12.52
CA VAL A 14 8.09 -2.51 13.26
C VAL A 14 7.69 -3.89 12.75
N LEU A 15 6.40 -4.12 12.57
CA LEU A 15 5.88 -5.40 12.13
C LEU A 15 6.39 -5.79 10.74
N PHE A 16 6.35 -4.86 9.79
CA PHE A 16 6.84 -5.11 8.45
C PHE A 16 8.35 -5.36 8.46
N GLU A 17 9.10 -4.59 9.23
CA GLU A 17 10.55 -4.76 9.30
C GLU A 17 10.94 -6.11 9.88
N GLN A 18 10.17 -6.63 10.84
CA GLN A 18 10.40 -7.95 11.40
C GLN A 18 10.04 -9.06 10.41
N ARG A 19 8.86 -8.94 9.79
CA ARG A 19 8.36 -9.99 8.91
C ARG A 19 9.13 -10.08 7.59
N PHE A 20 9.69 -8.97 7.14
CA PHE A 20 10.45 -8.93 5.88
C PHE A 20 11.95 -8.73 6.12
N ARG A 21 12.43 -9.08 7.32
CA ARG A 21 13.84 -8.88 7.66
C ARG A 21 14.80 -9.48 6.63
N LYS A 22 14.52 -10.70 6.18
CA LYS A 22 15.37 -11.39 5.22
C LYS A 22 15.39 -10.67 3.87
N GLU A 23 14.23 -10.29 3.39
CA GLU A 23 14.09 -9.61 2.11
C GLU A 23 14.75 -8.24 2.12
N ILE A 24 14.63 -7.53 3.24
CA ILE A 24 15.28 -6.23 3.40
C ILE A 24 16.80 -6.39 3.43
N ARG A 25 17.29 -7.36 4.19
CA ARG A 25 18.72 -7.63 4.30
C ARG A 25 19.35 -7.98 2.96
N ASN A 26 18.63 -8.77 2.16
CA ASN A 26 19.09 -9.21 0.84
C ASN A 26 18.84 -8.18 -0.24
N LYS A 27 18.30 -7.01 0.11
CA LYS A 27 17.98 -5.92 -0.82
C LYS A 27 16.97 -6.32 -1.90
N GLU A 28 16.16 -7.32 -1.60
CA GLU A 28 15.06 -7.72 -2.47
C GLU A 28 13.90 -6.75 -2.38
N MET A 29 13.66 -6.20 -1.19
CA MET A 29 12.57 -5.26 -0.92
C MET A 29 13.06 -4.10 -0.07
N GLU A 30 12.57 -2.91 -0.40
CA GLU A 30 12.84 -1.69 0.36
C GLU A 30 11.49 -1.09 0.74
N PHE A 31 11.28 -0.81 2.03
CA PHE A 31 10.03 -0.29 2.53
C PHE A 31 10.16 1.17 2.96
N ALA A 32 9.18 1.97 2.58
CA ALA A 32 8.98 3.30 3.12
C ALA A 32 7.60 3.34 3.79
N PHE A 33 7.41 4.22 4.76
CA PHE A 33 6.17 4.27 5.54
C PHE A 33 5.61 5.68 5.57
N ALA A 34 4.30 5.78 5.36
CA ALA A 34 3.56 7.01 5.53
C ALA A 34 2.41 6.74 6.49
N TYR A 35 2.12 7.68 7.39
CA TYR A 35 1.14 7.45 8.45
C TYR A 35 -0.19 8.16 8.18
N SER A 36 -0.35 8.70 7.00
CA SER A 36 -1.60 9.31 6.53
C SER A 36 -1.60 9.34 5.01
N GLY A 37 -2.79 9.55 4.43
CA GLY A 37 -2.90 9.72 2.98
C GLY A 37 -2.18 10.97 2.51
N GLU A 38 -2.26 12.04 3.29
CA GLU A 38 -1.58 13.29 2.99
C GLU A 38 -0.06 13.11 2.93
N ASP A 39 0.50 12.40 3.91
CA ASP A 39 1.94 12.09 3.93
C ASP A 39 2.33 11.22 2.75
N ALA A 40 1.48 10.27 2.38
CA ALA A 40 1.74 9.42 1.23
C ALA A 40 1.80 10.22 -0.07
N LEU A 41 0.88 11.14 -0.27
CA LEU A 41 0.89 11.99 -1.46
C LEU A 41 2.12 12.89 -1.51
N LYS A 42 2.53 13.39 -0.37
CA LYS A 42 3.74 14.22 -0.27
C LYS A 42 4.99 13.41 -0.65
N TYR A 43 5.08 12.19 -0.12
CA TYR A 43 6.17 11.28 -0.46
C TYR A 43 6.21 10.98 -1.94
N LEU A 44 5.06 10.66 -2.53
CA LEU A 44 4.96 10.32 -3.95
C LEU A 44 5.23 11.52 -4.86
N GLY A 45 4.87 12.73 -4.41
CA GLY A 45 5.15 13.94 -5.16
C GLY A 45 6.64 14.18 -5.34
N ASP A 46 7.43 13.82 -4.32
CA ASP A 46 8.87 13.99 -4.37
C ASP A 46 9.59 12.83 -5.08
N LEU A 47 9.04 11.60 -4.98
CA LEU A 47 9.71 10.39 -5.44
C LEU A 47 8.80 9.49 -6.29
N SER A 48 7.86 10.08 -7.01
CA SER A 48 6.81 9.32 -7.68
C SER A 48 7.31 8.24 -8.65
N HIS A 49 8.45 8.47 -9.26
CA HIS A 49 9.01 7.52 -10.23
C HIS A 49 9.69 6.31 -9.60
N GLU A 50 9.91 6.33 -8.28
CA GLU A 50 10.60 5.25 -7.58
C GLU A 50 9.67 4.26 -6.90
N ALA A 51 8.44 4.67 -6.58
CA ALA A 51 7.49 3.80 -5.89
C ALA A 51 6.88 2.81 -6.88
N VAL A 52 7.16 1.55 -6.69
CA VAL A 52 6.65 0.48 -7.54
C VAL A 52 5.30 0.00 -7.05
N LEU A 53 5.12 -0.08 -5.74
CA LEU A 53 3.92 -0.63 -5.14
C LEU A 53 3.53 0.18 -3.90
N ILE A 54 2.24 0.41 -3.75
CA ILE A 54 1.69 1.07 -2.56
C ILE A 54 0.74 0.10 -1.87
N LEU A 55 0.96 -0.12 -0.57
CA LEU A 55 0.07 -0.88 0.30
C LEU A 55 -0.62 0.13 1.21
N SER A 56 -1.93 0.29 1.10
CA SER A 56 -2.63 1.30 1.89
C SER A 56 -3.82 0.73 2.64
N ASP A 57 -3.90 1.06 3.92
CA ASP A 57 -5.11 0.85 4.71
C ASP A 57 -6.21 1.75 4.16
N ILE A 58 -7.44 1.29 4.22
CA ILE A 58 -8.60 2.09 3.79
C ILE A 58 -9.04 3.05 4.89
N ASN A 59 -9.13 2.56 6.11
CA ASN A 59 -9.70 3.34 7.22
C ASN A 59 -8.60 4.10 7.96
N MET A 60 -8.46 5.39 7.63
CA MET A 60 -7.49 6.27 8.26
C MET A 60 -8.17 7.60 8.58
N PRO A 61 -7.75 8.29 9.67
CA PRO A 61 -8.25 9.64 9.94
C PRO A 61 -7.85 10.60 8.82
N GLY A 62 -8.70 11.58 8.57
CA GLY A 62 -8.47 12.53 7.48
C GLY A 62 -8.74 11.86 6.14
N MET A 63 -7.76 11.87 5.24
CA MET A 63 -7.90 11.24 3.94
C MET A 63 -7.95 9.71 4.09
N SER A 64 -9.01 9.10 3.58
CA SER A 64 -9.13 7.64 3.58
C SER A 64 -8.21 7.02 2.53
N GLY A 65 -7.98 5.71 2.64
CA GLY A 65 -7.22 4.99 1.63
C GLY A 65 -7.88 5.01 0.26
N LEU A 66 -9.21 5.06 0.22
CA LEU A 66 -9.94 5.14 -1.06
C LEU A 66 -9.72 6.50 -1.73
N GLU A 67 -9.71 7.58 -0.96
CA GLU A 67 -9.40 8.90 -1.49
C GLU A 67 -7.96 8.97 -1.99
N LEU A 68 -7.04 8.38 -1.23
CA LEU A 68 -5.64 8.28 -1.64
C LEU A 68 -5.52 7.54 -2.96
N LEU A 69 -6.18 6.40 -3.10
CA LEU A 69 -6.17 5.61 -4.32
C LEU A 69 -6.65 6.44 -5.52
N ARG A 70 -7.74 7.17 -5.35
CA ARG A 70 -8.26 8.03 -6.41
C ARG A 70 -7.23 9.07 -6.83
N HIS A 71 -6.62 9.74 -5.86
CA HIS A 71 -5.59 10.75 -6.15
C HIS A 71 -4.39 10.16 -6.89
N ILE A 72 -3.94 8.99 -6.49
CA ILE A 72 -2.79 8.33 -7.13
C ILE A 72 -3.11 8.01 -8.59
N LYS A 73 -4.27 7.41 -8.84
CA LYS A 73 -4.63 7.01 -10.21
C LYS A 73 -4.92 8.20 -11.10
N GLU A 74 -5.47 9.27 -10.57
CA GLU A 74 -5.71 10.50 -11.34
C GLU A 74 -4.42 11.23 -11.67
N LYS A 75 -3.49 11.30 -10.72
CA LYS A 75 -2.24 12.03 -10.90
C LYS A 75 -1.24 11.29 -11.79
N HIS A 76 -1.24 9.98 -11.73
CA HIS A 76 -0.29 9.14 -12.45
C HIS A 76 -1.01 8.31 -13.51
N LYS A 77 -1.57 8.96 -14.52
CA LYS A 77 -2.35 8.28 -15.56
C LYS A 77 -1.50 7.44 -16.49
N VAL A 78 -0.23 7.84 -16.67
CA VAL A 78 0.72 7.07 -17.50
C VAL A 78 1.59 6.26 -16.55
N GLN A 79 1.48 4.95 -16.62
CA GLN A 79 2.21 4.02 -15.76
C GLN A 79 2.01 4.32 -14.27
N PRO A 80 0.76 4.24 -13.76
CA PRO A 80 0.52 4.48 -12.35
C PRO A 80 1.17 3.40 -11.50
N PRO A 81 1.59 3.72 -10.27
CA PRO A 81 2.08 2.68 -9.36
C PRO A 81 0.98 1.66 -9.06
N LEU A 82 1.38 0.44 -8.78
CA LEU A 82 0.44 -0.58 -8.34
C LEU A 82 -0.05 -0.24 -6.93
N VAL A 83 -1.35 -0.41 -6.68
CA VAL A 83 -1.93 -0.11 -5.38
C VAL A 83 -2.71 -1.32 -4.88
N MET A 84 -2.30 -1.83 -3.72
CA MET A 84 -3.04 -2.87 -3.00
C MET A 84 -3.70 -2.23 -1.79
N MET A 85 -5.00 -2.47 -1.63
CA MET A 85 -5.76 -1.93 -0.51
C MET A 85 -5.90 -2.97 0.59
N ILE A 86 -5.87 -2.50 1.84
CA ILE A 86 -6.01 -3.36 3.01
C ILE A 86 -7.20 -2.87 3.82
N THR A 87 -8.12 -3.76 4.16
CA THR A 87 -9.33 -3.38 4.88
C THR A 87 -9.76 -4.45 5.87
N ALA A 88 -10.76 -4.13 6.69
CA ALA A 88 -11.35 -5.08 7.60
C ALA A 88 -12.09 -6.18 6.84
N TYR A 89 -12.05 -7.39 7.38
CA TYR A 89 -12.74 -8.54 6.81
C TYR A 89 -14.24 -8.27 6.71
N GLY A 90 -14.80 -8.63 5.57
CA GLY A 90 -16.26 -8.52 5.37
C GLY A 90 -16.76 -7.18 4.86
N ASP A 91 -15.88 -6.25 4.56
CA ASP A 91 -16.27 -4.93 4.06
C ASP A 91 -16.41 -4.93 2.54
N ALA A 92 -17.53 -5.49 2.06
CA ALA A 92 -17.79 -5.63 0.62
C ALA A 92 -17.95 -4.29 -0.08
N GLU A 93 -18.51 -3.30 0.60
CA GLU A 93 -18.72 -1.97 0.02
C GLU A 93 -17.38 -1.30 -0.31
N ASN A 94 -16.44 -1.34 0.62
CA ASN A 94 -15.11 -0.78 0.39
C ASN A 94 -14.35 -1.56 -0.68
N TYR A 95 -14.53 -2.88 -0.72
CA TYR A 95 -13.95 -3.70 -1.78
C TYR A 95 -14.42 -3.24 -3.16
N ASN A 96 -15.73 -3.10 -3.33
CA ASN A 96 -16.30 -2.71 -4.61
C ASN A 96 -15.84 -1.32 -5.02
N THR A 97 -15.79 -0.38 -4.08
CA THR A 97 -15.34 0.98 -4.35
C THR A 97 -13.86 0.99 -4.75
N ALA A 98 -13.03 0.24 -4.04
CA ALA A 98 -11.60 0.17 -4.34
C ALA A 98 -11.36 -0.38 -5.75
N MET A 99 -12.08 -1.41 -6.14
CA MET A 99 -11.92 -1.99 -7.47
C MET A 99 -12.38 -1.03 -8.56
N LYS A 100 -13.44 -0.29 -8.34
CA LYS A 100 -13.91 0.73 -9.28
C LYS A 100 -12.90 1.86 -9.44
N LEU A 101 -12.18 2.20 -8.38
CA LEU A 101 -11.18 3.24 -8.42
C LEU A 101 -9.84 2.78 -8.99
N GLY A 102 -9.72 1.50 -9.32
CA GLY A 102 -8.54 0.98 -10.00
C GLY A 102 -7.51 0.31 -9.10
N ALA A 103 -7.91 -0.17 -7.93
CA ALA A 103 -6.99 -0.95 -7.09
C ALA A 103 -6.55 -2.20 -7.83
N ASP A 104 -5.28 -2.52 -7.70
CA ASP A 104 -4.70 -3.68 -8.40
C ASP A 104 -4.90 -4.97 -7.62
N ASP A 105 -5.03 -4.87 -6.30
CA ASP A 105 -5.32 -6.04 -5.47
C ASP A 105 -5.91 -5.56 -4.15
N PHE A 106 -6.34 -6.51 -3.33
CA PHE A 106 -7.09 -6.22 -2.13
C PHE A 106 -6.77 -7.29 -1.08
N LEU A 107 -6.46 -6.86 0.14
CA LEU A 107 -6.12 -7.74 1.25
C LEU A 107 -7.02 -7.42 2.43
N THR A 108 -7.31 -8.43 3.25
CA THR A 108 -8.13 -8.23 4.45
C THR A 108 -7.28 -8.37 5.71
N LYS A 109 -7.68 -7.67 6.77
CA LYS A 109 -7.06 -7.81 8.08
C LYS A 109 -7.71 -8.99 8.84
N PRO A 110 -6.94 -9.71 9.65
CA PRO A 110 -5.51 -9.51 9.91
C PRO A 110 -4.64 -9.90 8.71
N LEU A 111 -3.57 -9.15 8.48
CA LEU A 111 -2.69 -9.41 7.36
C LEU A 111 -1.98 -10.75 7.51
N GLU A 112 -2.09 -11.59 6.49
CA GLU A 112 -1.31 -12.82 6.41
C GLU A 112 -0.03 -12.53 5.62
N PHE A 113 1.10 -12.48 6.31
CA PHE A 113 2.35 -12.09 5.69
C PHE A 113 2.85 -13.10 4.67
N SER A 114 2.56 -14.39 4.85
CA SER A 114 2.92 -15.39 3.85
C SER A 114 2.20 -15.15 2.53
N LEU A 115 0.90 -14.84 2.58
CA LEU A 115 0.12 -14.53 1.39
C LEU A 115 0.61 -13.23 0.75
N LEU A 116 0.89 -12.22 1.56
CA LEU A 116 1.41 -10.94 1.07
C LEU A 116 2.74 -11.15 0.36
N LYS A 117 3.65 -11.95 0.92
CA LYS A 117 4.92 -12.25 0.28
C LYS A 117 4.75 -12.91 -1.08
N GLU A 118 3.80 -13.84 -1.18
CA GLU A 118 3.51 -14.48 -2.47
C GLU A 118 3.03 -13.48 -3.50
N LYS A 119 2.12 -12.59 -3.10
CA LYS A 119 1.60 -11.55 -3.99
C LYS A 119 2.70 -10.61 -4.45
N LEU A 120 3.58 -10.19 -3.55
CA LEU A 120 4.68 -9.30 -3.89
C LEU A 120 5.68 -9.97 -4.84
N LYS A 121 5.97 -11.23 -4.64
CA LYS A 121 6.88 -11.96 -5.52
C LYS A 121 6.32 -12.16 -6.92
N SER A 122 5.01 -12.20 -7.08
CA SER A 122 4.38 -12.40 -8.38
C SER A 122 4.35 -11.14 -9.25
N ILE A 123 4.74 -9.99 -8.71
CA ILE A 123 4.69 -8.72 -9.43
C ILE A 123 5.85 -8.56 -10.41
N HIS A 124 6.89 -9.31 -10.27
CA HIS A 124 8.07 -9.23 -11.15
C HIS A 124 7.85 -9.82 -12.52
#